data_0a7370d7cb226216f86f18a068e964b0
#
_entry.id   0a7370d7cb226216f86f18a068e964b0
#
_cell.length_a   1.000
_cell.length_b   1.000
_cell.length_c   1.000
_cell.angle_alpha   90.00
_cell.angle_beta   90.00
_cell.angle_gamma   90.00
#
_symmetry.space_group_name_H-M   'P 1'
#
loop_
_entity.id
_entity.type
_entity.pdbx_description
1 polymer ?
#
loop_
_entity_poly.entity_id
_entity_poly.type
_entity_poly.pdbx_seq_one_letter_code
_entity_poly.pdbx_strand_id
1 'polypeptide(L)'
;MSMHATAHQSNPADDLQAVGAALAARPYARRGVSSREEPVRVVFVDDHEVLRVGLRALLATTPDIVVVGDGGNGREAVALAERLTPDVVVLDLDMPGGDGATATRELCALARPPKVLILSVHAEEERLIALLEDGATGYLAKDVAGRDLVSAIRVVASGDVYVRPHVARLLAGSMRRRGAPDARRRAFEALSEREQLVVRLTAEGYGGVEIGRQLGISRKTVDTYKQRIEKKLGITHRTEYVRLALSLDLIRK
;
A
#
# COMPACT_ATOMS: atom_id res chain seq x y z
N MET A 1 -29.75 -44.62 -11.31
CA MET A 1 -28.72 -44.31 -10.30
C MET A 1 -28.03 -43.03 -10.76
N SER A 2 -28.49 -41.89 -10.26
CA SER A 2 -27.92 -40.56 -10.58
C SER A 2 -27.08 -40.11 -9.38
N MET A 3 -25.76 -39.94 -9.60
CA MET A 3 -24.88 -39.33 -8.63
C MET A 3 -24.86 -37.81 -8.87
N HIS A 4 -25.47 -37.07 -7.95
CA HIS A 4 -25.29 -35.61 -7.86
C HIS A 4 -23.92 -35.30 -7.24
N ALA A 5 -23.02 -34.73 -8.01
CA ALA A 5 -21.81 -34.12 -7.51
C ALA A 5 -22.14 -32.75 -6.92
N THR A 6 -22.09 -32.62 -5.62
CA THR A 6 -22.22 -31.34 -4.90
C THR A 6 -20.89 -30.58 -5.04
N ALA A 7 -20.87 -29.54 -5.85
CA ALA A 7 -19.75 -28.60 -5.89
C ALA A 7 -19.71 -27.82 -4.58
N HIS A 8 -18.66 -28.01 -3.80
CA HIS A 8 -18.37 -27.24 -2.60
C HIS A 8 -17.91 -25.83 -3.06
N GLN A 9 -18.80 -24.85 -2.93
CA GLN A 9 -18.44 -23.43 -3.09
C GLN A 9 -17.74 -23.02 -1.78
N SER A 10 -16.41 -22.85 -1.84
CA SER A 10 -15.64 -22.22 -0.77
C SER A 10 -16.07 -20.76 -0.61
N ASN A 11 -16.34 -20.40 0.64
CA ASN A 11 -16.71 -19.02 1.01
C ASN A 11 -15.46 -18.12 0.92
N PRO A 12 -15.50 -16.99 0.20
CA PRO A 12 -14.36 -16.06 0.09
C PRO A 12 -13.85 -15.54 1.43
N ALA A 13 -14.66 -15.61 2.49
CA ALA A 13 -14.26 -15.22 3.85
C ALA A 13 -13.31 -16.26 4.50
N ASP A 14 -13.45 -17.54 4.16
CA ASP A 14 -12.61 -18.61 4.71
C ASP A 14 -11.23 -18.63 4.06
N ASP A 15 -11.14 -18.30 2.77
CA ASP A 15 -9.88 -18.14 2.05
C ASP A 15 -9.06 -16.94 2.58
N LEU A 16 -9.74 -15.85 3.00
CA LEU A 16 -9.09 -14.67 3.58
C LEU A 16 -8.61 -14.90 5.01
N GLN A 17 -9.29 -15.74 5.80
CA GLN A 17 -8.81 -16.17 7.11
C GLN A 17 -7.60 -17.10 6.99
N ALA A 18 -7.58 -17.98 6.01
CA ALA A 18 -6.45 -18.86 5.73
C ALA A 18 -5.20 -18.08 5.31
N VAL A 19 -5.33 -17.04 4.49
CA VAL A 19 -4.22 -16.15 4.09
C VAL A 19 -3.74 -15.31 5.29
N GLY A 20 -4.65 -14.78 6.11
CA GLY A 20 -4.30 -14.04 7.34
C GLY A 20 -3.61 -14.92 8.38
N ALA A 21 -4.05 -16.15 8.57
CA ALA A 21 -3.44 -17.13 9.48
C ALA A 21 -2.07 -17.62 8.95
N ALA A 22 -1.91 -17.77 7.64
CA ALA A 22 -0.64 -18.15 7.02
C ALA A 22 0.43 -17.06 7.15
N LEU A 23 0.03 -15.77 7.12
CA LEU A 23 0.92 -14.62 7.36
C LEU A 23 1.25 -14.43 8.85
N ALA A 24 0.31 -14.74 9.76
CA ALA A 24 0.50 -14.58 11.19
C ALA A 24 1.23 -15.76 11.86
N ALA A 25 1.18 -16.95 11.27
CA ALA A 25 1.68 -18.19 11.86
C ALA A 25 3.10 -18.61 11.40
N ARG A 26 3.76 -17.83 10.54
CA ARG A 26 5.17 -18.07 10.22
C ARG A 26 6.04 -17.15 11.09
N PRO A 27 6.70 -17.68 12.14
CA PRO A 27 7.92 -17.06 12.58
C PRO A 27 8.80 -16.96 11.32
N TYR A 28 9.55 -15.87 11.15
CA TYR A 28 10.55 -15.70 10.07
C TYR A 28 11.59 -16.84 10.15
N ALA A 29 11.14 -18.05 9.92
CA ALA A 29 11.95 -19.25 9.95
C ALA A 29 12.60 -19.38 8.57
N ARG A 30 13.89 -18.97 8.51
CA ARG A 30 14.93 -19.50 7.64
C ARG A 30 14.41 -20.30 6.43
N ARG A 31 13.83 -19.64 5.43
CA ARG A 31 13.99 -20.13 4.07
C ARG A 31 15.45 -19.92 3.74
N GLY A 32 16.12 -20.98 3.32
CA GLY A 32 17.53 -21.01 3.09
C GLY A 32 17.97 -19.76 2.34
N VAL A 33 18.93 -19.03 2.93
CA VAL A 33 19.65 -17.96 2.28
C VAL A 33 20.13 -18.59 0.98
N SER A 34 19.53 -18.19 -0.15
CA SER A 34 20.14 -18.39 -1.45
C SER A 34 21.55 -17.83 -1.28
N SER A 35 22.57 -18.67 -1.43
CA SER A 35 23.95 -18.25 -1.32
C SER A 35 24.20 -17.26 -2.46
N ARG A 36 23.97 -15.96 -2.21
CA ARG A 36 24.56 -14.92 -3.03
C ARG A 36 26.06 -15.12 -2.89
N GLU A 37 26.76 -15.28 -3.97
CA GLU A 37 28.23 -15.35 -3.99
C GLU A 37 28.85 -14.04 -3.50
N GLU A 38 28.10 -12.91 -3.58
CA GLU A 38 28.52 -11.58 -3.17
C GLU A 38 27.71 -11.06 -1.96
N PRO A 39 28.36 -10.34 -1.03
CA PRO A 39 27.67 -9.76 0.13
C PRO A 39 26.67 -8.68 -0.30
N VAL A 40 25.59 -8.51 0.47
CA VAL A 40 24.59 -7.45 0.28
C VAL A 40 25.23 -6.09 0.55
N ARG A 41 25.21 -5.21 -0.45
CA ARG A 41 25.79 -3.87 -0.40
C ARG A 41 24.78 -2.89 0.18
N VAL A 42 25.12 -2.26 1.30
CA VAL A 42 24.21 -1.39 2.06
C VAL A 42 24.77 0.03 2.15
N VAL A 43 23.92 1.02 1.94
CA VAL A 43 24.14 2.42 2.28
C VAL A 43 23.27 2.78 3.47
N PHE A 44 23.88 3.44 4.48
CA PHE A 44 23.18 3.98 5.64
C PHE A 44 23.00 5.48 5.54
N VAL A 45 21.78 5.98 5.83
CA VAL A 45 21.51 7.42 5.86
C VAL A 45 20.70 7.78 7.11
N ASP A 46 21.32 8.53 7.99
CA ASP A 46 20.76 9.00 9.26
C ASP A 46 21.51 10.26 9.69
N ASP A 47 20.88 11.26 10.25
CA ASP A 47 21.55 12.48 10.72
C ASP A 47 22.32 12.28 12.03
N HIS A 48 22.04 11.17 12.76
CA HIS A 48 22.74 10.83 14.02
C HIS A 48 24.02 10.04 13.73
N GLU A 49 25.17 10.70 13.78
CA GLU A 49 26.49 10.08 13.53
C GLU A 49 26.76 8.87 14.44
N VAL A 50 26.41 8.97 15.72
CA VAL A 50 26.62 7.90 16.71
C VAL A 50 25.83 6.64 16.31
N LEU A 51 24.61 6.81 15.80
CA LEU A 51 23.80 5.68 15.33
C LEU A 51 24.44 5.03 14.10
N ARG A 52 24.89 5.83 13.12
CA ARG A 52 25.59 5.31 11.93
C ARG A 52 26.83 4.49 12.31
N VAL A 53 27.65 4.99 13.23
CA VAL A 53 28.84 4.28 13.74
C VAL A 53 28.46 2.96 14.43
N GLY A 54 27.44 2.98 15.29
CA GLY A 54 26.94 1.79 15.99
C GLY A 54 26.39 0.72 15.05
N LEU A 55 25.57 1.12 14.09
CA LEU A 55 24.99 0.18 13.11
C LEU A 55 26.05 -0.37 12.14
N ARG A 56 27.05 0.44 11.76
CA ARG A 56 28.18 -0.02 10.96
C ARG A 56 29.01 -1.07 11.75
N ALA A 57 29.28 -0.84 13.02
CA ALA A 57 29.97 -1.81 13.87
C ALA A 57 29.18 -3.13 14.01
N LEU A 58 27.87 -3.05 14.17
CA LEU A 58 26.98 -4.22 14.19
C LEU A 58 27.09 -5.03 12.88
N LEU A 59 27.04 -4.37 11.74
CA LEU A 59 27.09 -5.04 10.44
C LEU A 59 28.49 -5.56 10.09
N ALA A 60 29.55 -4.97 10.61
CA ALA A 60 30.92 -5.45 10.40
C ALA A 60 31.13 -6.89 10.93
N THR A 61 30.28 -7.36 11.85
CA THR A 61 30.29 -8.75 12.34
C THR A 61 29.47 -9.71 11.47
N THR A 62 28.87 -9.22 10.39
CA THR A 62 27.93 -9.97 9.53
C THR A 62 28.55 -10.17 8.15
N PRO A 63 29.10 -11.35 7.82
CA PRO A 63 29.95 -11.53 6.63
C PRO A 63 29.20 -11.42 5.29
N ASP A 64 27.89 -11.60 5.28
CA ASP A 64 27.01 -11.52 4.11
C ASP A 64 26.44 -10.11 3.86
N ILE A 65 26.86 -9.10 4.64
CA ILE A 65 26.44 -7.71 4.48
C ILE A 65 27.67 -6.79 4.54
N VAL A 66 27.76 -5.85 3.59
CA VAL A 66 28.85 -4.86 3.56
C VAL A 66 28.27 -3.46 3.47
N VAL A 67 28.68 -2.57 4.39
CA VAL A 67 28.34 -1.14 4.32
C VAL A 67 29.30 -0.46 3.35
N VAL A 68 28.78 -0.01 2.22
CA VAL A 68 29.54 0.62 1.14
C VAL A 68 29.58 2.14 1.20
N GLY A 69 28.72 2.76 2.02
CA GLY A 69 28.67 4.19 2.23
C GLY A 69 27.70 4.59 3.33
N ASP A 70 27.85 5.82 3.81
CA ASP A 70 26.92 6.45 4.75
C ASP A 70 26.75 7.95 4.45
N GLY A 71 25.61 8.50 4.85
CA GLY A 71 25.25 9.90 4.67
C GLY A 71 24.37 10.43 5.80
N GLY A 72 24.23 11.75 5.87
CA GLY A 72 23.48 12.43 6.92
C GLY A 72 22.16 13.06 6.47
N ASN A 73 21.79 12.95 5.19
CA ASN A 73 20.55 13.55 4.66
C ASN A 73 20.07 12.88 3.36
N GLY A 74 18.83 13.20 2.95
CA GLY A 74 18.20 12.60 1.78
C GLY A 74 18.91 12.85 0.44
N ARG A 75 19.54 14.02 0.27
CA ARG A 75 20.32 14.32 -0.96
C ARG A 75 21.56 13.44 -1.06
N GLU A 76 22.24 13.23 0.07
CA GLU A 76 23.38 12.31 0.14
C GLU A 76 22.93 10.86 -0.12
N ALA A 77 21.74 10.47 0.33
CA ALA A 77 21.18 9.15 0.05
C ALA A 77 21.10 8.88 -1.46
N VAL A 78 20.54 9.83 -2.23
CA VAL A 78 20.38 9.71 -3.68
C VAL A 78 21.76 9.71 -4.37
N ALA A 79 22.62 10.65 -4.05
CA ALA A 79 23.97 10.75 -4.63
C ALA A 79 24.83 9.50 -4.35
N LEU A 80 24.71 8.93 -3.15
CA LEU A 80 25.38 7.67 -2.78
C LEU A 80 24.81 6.49 -3.55
N ALA A 81 23.50 6.42 -3.71
CA ALA A 81 22.83 5.34 -4.45
C ALA A 81 23.23 5.34 -5.93
N GLU A 82 23.27 6.50 -6.58
CA GLU A 82 23.71 6.63 -7.97
C GLU A 82 25.17 6.20 -8.14
N ARG A 83 26.05 6.67 -7.26
CA ARG A 83 27.48 6.41 -7.35
C ARG A 83 27.86 4.99 -6.98
N LEU A 84 27.26 4.43 -5.93
CA LEU A 84 27.69 3.17 -5.32
C LEU A 84 26.81 1.97 -5.75
N THR A 85 25.66 2.22 -6.36
CA THR A 85 24.69 1.18 -6.76
C THR A 85 24.50 0.10 -5.67
N PRO A 86 24.02 0.49 -4.44
CA PRO A 86 23.81 -0.46 -3.36
C PRO A 86 22.60 -1.36 -3.64
N ASP A 87 22.57 -2.53 -3.00
CA ASP A 87 21.36 -3.39 -3.00
C ASP A 87 20.27 -2.81 -2.11
N VAL A 88 20.67 -2.26 -0.95
CA VAL A 88 19.75 -1.72 0.05
C VAL A 88 20.21 -0.34 0.52
N VAL A 89 19.28 0.60 0.62
CA VAL A 89 19.46 1.86 1.34
C VAL A 89 18.62 1.79 2.61
N VAL A 90 19.29 1.89 3.78
CA VAL A 90 18.62 2.08 5.07
C VAL A 90 18.54 3.57 5.32
N LEU A 91 17.32 4.10 5.38
CA LEU A 91 17.04 5.53 5.35
C LEU A 91 16.22 5.97 6.56
N ASP A 92 16.76 6.92 7.32
CA ASP A 92 15.99 7.63 8.33
C ASP A 92 14.96 8.56 7.70
N LEU A 93 13.80 8.66 8.34
CA LEU A 93 12.73 9.58 7.91
C LEU A 93 12.90 10.99 8.45
N ASP A 94 13.40 11.11 9.66
CA ASP A 94 13.30 12.32 10.46
C ASP A 94 14.64 13.09 10.45
N MET A 95 15.15 13.39 9.24
CA MET A 95 16.41 14.11 9.04
C MET A 95 16.18 15.59 8.76
N PRO A 96 16.97 16.52 9.36
CA PRO A 96 16.90 17.95 9.08
C PRO A 96 17.18 18.29 7.60
N GLY A 97 16.36 19.12 7.00
CA GLY A 97 16.57 19.69 5.65
C GLY A 97 16.43 18.69 4.49
N GLY A 98 16.10 17.46 4.76
CA GLY A 98 15.83 16.44 3.73
C GLY A 98 14.70 15.55 4.17
N ASP A 99 13.58 15.68 3.49
CA ASP A 99 12.44 14.82 3.72
C ASP A 99 12.79 13.39 3.27
N GLY A 100 12.91 12.45 4.23
CA GLY A 100 13.14 11.04 3.94
C GLY A 100 12.09 10.44 3.00
N ALA A 101 10.88 11.00 2.98
CA ALA A 101 9.85 10.62 2.03
C ALA A 101 10.19 11.08 0.60
N THR A 102 10.75 12.27 0.44
CA THR A 102 11.23 12.75 -0.87
C THR A 102 12.39 11.90 -1.37
N ALA A 103 13.37 11.63 -0.50
CA ALA A 103 14.49 10.75 -0.83
C ALA A 103 14.03 9.32 -1.21
N THR A 104 13.01 8.78 -0.52
CA THR A 104 12.42 7.47 -0.87
C THR A 104 11.91 7.46 -2.31
N ARG A 105 11.13 8.47 -2.72
CA ARG A 105 10.60 8.58 -4.09
C ARG A 105 11.71 8.72 -5.13
N GLU A 106 12.71 9.57 -4.84
CA GLU A 106 13.84 9.78 -5.74
C GLU A 106 14.69 8.49 -5.89
N LEU A 107 14.97 7.78 -4.81
CA LEU A 107 15.67 6.49 -4.83
C LEU A 107 14.91 5.44 -5.64
N CYS A 108 13.59 5.36 -5.48
CA CYS A 108 12.75 4.42 -6.22
C CYS A 108 12.59 4.79 -7.71
N ALA A 109 12.86 6.04 -8.09
CA ALA A 109 12.81 6.53 -9.47
C ALA A 109 14.14 6.39 -10.23
N LEU A 110 15.22 5.96 -9.57
CA LEU A 110 16.53 5.75 -10.22
C LEU A 110 16.46 4.67 -11.30
N ALA A 111 17.34 4.75 -12.29
CA ALA A 111 17.44 3.73 -13.36
C ALA A 111 17.74 2.32 -12.82
N ARG A 112 18.43 2.24 -11.68
CA ARG A 112 18.69 1.01 -10.91
C ARG A 112 18.29 1.28 -9.46
N PRO A 113 17.00 1.16 -9.11
CA PRO A 113 16.52 1.49 -7.80
C PRO A 113 17.01 0.49 -6.75
N PRO A 114 17.64 0.96 -5.66
CA PRO A 114 17.94 0.11 -4.51
C PRO A 114 16.65 -0.28 -3.80
N LYS A 115 16.69 -1.30 -2.96
CA LYS A 115 15.64 -1.56 -2.00
C LYS A 115 15.73 -0.54 -0.87
N VAL A 116 14.62 0.10 -0.51
CA VAL A 116 14.60 1.12 0.55
C VAL A 116 14.00 0.53 1.83
N LEU A 117 14.83 0.42 2.88
CA LEU A 117 14.42 0.04 4.23
C LEU A 117 14.35 1.29 5.08
N ILE A 118 13.14 1.70 5.44
CA ILE A 118 12.93 2.86 6.31
C ILE A 118 13.28 2.52 7.75
N LEU A 119 14.00 3.44 8.40
CA LEU A 119 14.35 3.39 9.81
C LEU A 119 13.83 4.65 10.51
N SER A 120 12.94 4.55 11.51
CA SER A 120 12.35 5.71 12.17
C SER A 120 12.05 5.44 13.64
N VAL A 121 12.06 6.48 14.47
CA VAL A 121 11.68 6.38 15.90
C VAL A 121 10.16 6.22 16.03
N HIS A 122 9.41 7.05 15.32
CA HIS A 122 7.95 7.05 15.33
C HIS A 122 7.43 7.30 13.90
N ALA A 123 6.90 6.27 13.26
CA ALA A 123 6.15 6.49 12.04
C ALA A 123 4.66 6.41 12.36
N GLU A 124 3.95 7.52 12.15
CA GLU A 124 2.50 7.49 12.09
C GLU A 124 2.08 6.48 11.01
N GLU A 125 1.07 5.68 11.32
CA GLU A 125 0.64 4.57 10.43
C GLU A 125 0.32 5.06 9.01
N GLU A 126 -0.30 6.24 8.88
CA GLU A 126 -0.65 6.84 7.59
C GLU A 126 0.60 7.22 6.78
N ARG A 127 1.62 7.81 7.44
CA ARG A 127 2.90 8.16 6.82
C ARG A 127 3.66 6.92 6.35
N LEU A 128 3.65 5.86 7.15
CA LEU A 128 4.28 4.60 6.80
C LEU A 128 3.61 3.93 5.60
N ILE A 129 2.28 3.92 5.54
CA ILE A 129 1.53 3.40 4.39
C ILE A 129 1.91 4.18 3.14
N ALA A 130 1.96 5.51 3.20
CA ALA A 130 2.34 6.34 2.06
C ALA A 130 3.76 6.03 1.55
N LEU A 131 4.73 5.82 2.45
CA LEU A 131 6.11 5.47 2.07
C LEU A 131 6.22 4.10 1.38
N LEU A 132 5.49 3.11 1.87
CA LEU A 132 5.45 1.79 1.24
C LEU A 132 4.77 1.85 -0.13
N GLU A 133 3.78 2.72 -0.31
CA GLU A 133 3.14 3.01 -1.58
C GLU A 133 4.06 3.78 -2.54
N ASP A 134 4.92 4.65 -2.02
CA ASP A 134 5.96 5.37 -2.77
C ASP A 134 7.14 4.44 -3.18
N GLY A 135 7.12 3.15 -2.76
CA GLY A 135 8.07 2.13 -3.20
C GLY A 135 9.06 1.67 -2.14
N ALA A 136 8.97 2.13 -0.88
CA ALA A 136 9.78 1.57 0.20
C ALA A 136 9.50 0.06 0.32
N THR A 137 10.58 -0.72 0.51
CA THR A 137 10.50 -2.19 0.56
C THR A 137 10.35 -2.69 1.99
N GLY A 138 10.61 -1.86 3.00
CA GLY A 138 10.44 -2.25 4.39
C GLY A 138 10.45 -1.10 5.36
N TYR A 139 10.04 -1.41 6.59
CA TYR A 139 10.08 -0.51 7.73
C TYR A 139 10.59 -1.22 8.98
N LEU A 140 11.49 -0.55 9.67
CA LEU A 140 12.05 -0.99 10.95
C LEU A 140 12.05 0.19 11.93
N ALA A 141 11.55 -0.02 13.13
CA ALA A 141 11.63 0.99 14.19
C ALA A 141 13.04 1.04 14.79
N LYS A 142 13.54 2.25 15.08
CA LYS A 142 14.90 2.46 15.60
C LYS A 142 15.15 1.76 16.95
N ASP A 143 14.11 1.60 17.78
CA ASP A 143 14.19 0.93 19.09
C ASP A 143 14.54 -0.56 19.01
N VAL A 144 14.23 -1.21 17.89
CA VAL A 144 14.52 -2.64 17.65
C VAL A 144 15.65 -2.87 16.65
N ALA A 145 16.22 -1.81 16.06
CA ALA A 145 17.22 -1.92 15.01
C ALA A 145 18.42 -2.80 15.41
N GLY A 146 18.90 -2.70 16.65
CA GLY A 146 20.01 -3.52 17.13
C GLY A 146 19.78 -5.03 17.08
N ARG A 147 18.52 -5.50 17.08
CA ARG A 147 18.17 -6.93 17.02
C ARG A 147 17.74 -7.39 15.64
N ASP A 148 16.97 -6.55 14.96
CA ASP A 148 16.20 -6.98 13.78
C ASP A 148 16.79 -6.47 12.46
N LEU A 149 17.74 -5.51 12.50
CA LEU A 149 18.29 -4.86 11.30
C LEU A 149 18.89 -5.84 10.29
N VAL A 150 19.72 -6.77 10.76
CA VAL A 150 20.36 -7.78 9.90
C VAL A 150 19.29 -8.62 9.17
N SER A 151 18.26 -9.04 9.90
CA SER A 151 17.15 -9.80 9.34
C SER A 151 16.33 -8.96 8.35
N ALA A 152 16.08 -7.69 8.67
CA ALA A 152 15.36 -6.76 7.81
C ALA A 152 16.11 -6.53 6.49
N ILE A 153 17.43 -6.27 6.55
CA ILE A 153 18.26 -6.09 5.35
C ILE A 153 18.21 -7.34 4.46
N ARG A 154 18.35 -8.53 5.01
CA ARG A 154 18.31 -9.78 4.24
C ARG A 154 16.96 -10.00 3.55
N VAL A 155 15.86 -9.76 4.25
CA VAL A 155 14.50 -9.88 3.70
C VAL A 155 14.29 -8.88 2.57
N VAL A 156 14.68 -7.61 2.79
CA VAL A 156 14.52 -6.55 1.78
C VAL A 156 15.42 -6.82 0.56
N ALA A 157 16.66 -7.26 0.78
CA ALA A 157 17.61 -7.60 -0.29
C ALA A 157 17.14 -8.79 -1.16
N SER A 158 16.36 -9.73 -0.59
CA SER A 158 15.76 -10.83 -1.37
C SER A 158 14.54 -10.40 -2.20
N GLY A 159 14.09 -9.14 -2.06
CA GLY A 159 12.91 -8.60 -2.74
C GLY A 159 11.60 -8.77 -1.98
N ASP A 160 11.65 -9.34 -0.78
CA ASP A 160 10.50 -9.46 0.10
C ASP A 160 10.26 -8.17 0.90
N VAL A 161 9.03 -7.97 1.38
CA VAL A 161 8.66 -6.80 2.20
C VAL A 161 8.89 -7.09 3.68
N TYR A 162 9.63 -6.19 4.36
CA TYR A 162 9.85 -6.27 5.80
C TYR A 162 8.99 -5.24 6.54
N VAL A 163 7.91 -5.68 7.14
CA VAL A 163 7.02 -4.84 7.97
C VAL A 163 6.47 -5.63 9.16
N ARG A 164 6.13 -4.94 10.25
CA ARG A 164 5.45 -5.59 11.39
C ARG A 164 4.05 -6.08 10.98
N PRO A 165 3.51 -7.14 11.58
CA PRO A 165 2.22 -7.73 11.21
C PRO A 165 1.04 -6.75 11.26
N HIS A 166 1.04 -5.78 12.19
CA HIS A 166 0.00 -4.75 12.25
C HIS A 166 0.05 -3.81 11.04
N VAL A 167 1.27 -3.42 10.58
CA VAL A 167 1.47 -2.59 9.39
C VAL A 167 1.05 -3.33 8.13
N ALA A 168 1.37 -4.61 8.01
CA ALA A 168 0.91 -5.45 6.90
C ALA A 168 -0.63 -5.50 6.81
N ARG A 169 -1.33 -5.57 7.95
CA ARG A 169 -2.80 -5.50 7.99
C ARG A 169 -3.34 -4.14 7.56
N LEU A 170 -2.69 -3.05 7.94
CA LEU A 170 -3.08 -1.70 7.54
C LEU A 170 -2.88 -1.48 6.04
N LEU A 171 -1.74 -1.93 5.49
CA LEU A 171 -1.48 -1.93 4.05
C LEU A 171 -2.57 -2.71 3.29
N ALA A 172 -2.87 -3.93 3.70
CA ALA A 172 -3.93 -4.72 3.08
C ALA A 172 -5.31 -4.04 3.20
N GLY A 173 -5.54 -3.27 4.27
CA GLY A 173 -6.73 -2.43 4.45
C GLY A 173 -6.75 -1.21 3.52
N SER A 174 -5.61 -0.54 3.32
CA SER A 174 -5.50 0.62 2.43
C SER A 174 -5.65 0.21 0.96
N MET A 175 -5.00 -0.87 0.54
CA MET A 175 -5.13 -1.44 -0.81
C MET A 175 -6.58 -1.85 -1.12
N ARG A 176 -7.29 -2.45 -0.16
CA ARG A 176 -8.73 -2.74 -0.30
C ARG A 176 -9.57 -1.47 -0.42
N ARG A 177 -9.24 -0.41 0.34
CA ARG A 177 -9.92 0.88 0.25
C ARG A 177 -9.65 1.58 -1.09
N ARG A 178 -8.45 1.47 -1.66
CA ARG A 178 -8.08 2.03 -2.98
C ARG A 178 -8.67 1.22 -4.14
N GLY A 179 -8.69 -0.09 -4.07
CA GLY A 179 -9.35 -0.93 -5.08
C GLY A 179 -10.88 -0.74 -5.11
N ALA A 180 -11.49 -0.37 -3.98
CA ALA A 180 -12.92 -0.10 -3.92
C ALA A 180 -13.36 1.16 -4.70
N PRO A 181 -12.66 2.32 -4.66
CA PRO A 181 -12.97 3.46 -5.52
C PRO A 181 -12.83 3.14 -7.01
N ASP A 182 -11.78 2.46 -7.43
CA ASP A 182 -11.57 2.09 -8.84
C ASP A 182 -12.59 1.07 -9.34
N ALA A 183 -12.93 0.07 -8.54
CA ALA A 183 -14.00 -0.87 -8.85
C ALA A 183 -15.36 -0.16 -8.92
N ARG A 184 -15.64 0.74 -7.98
CA ARG A 184 -16.87 1.55 -7.97
C ARG A 184 -16.90 2.53 -9.15
N ARG A 185 -15.77 3.15 -9.49
CA ARG A 185 -15.65 4.03 -10.66
C ARG A 185 -15.94 3.26 -11.94
N ARG A 186 -15.31 2.12 -12.16
CA ARG A 186 -15.58 1.26 -13.32
C ARG A 186 -17.03 0.79 -13.37
N ALA A 187 -17.61 0.39 -12.25
CA ALA A 187 -19.01 0.01 -12.17
C ALA A 187 -19.96 1.18 -12.49
N PHE A 188 -19.64 2.40 -12.04
CA PHE A 188 -20.37 3.61 -12.38
C PHE A 188 -20.21 3.99 -13.87
N GLU A 189 -19.01 3.90 -14.42
CA GLU A 189 -18.71 4.17 -15.83
C GLU A 189 -19.38 3.15 -16.78
N ALA A 190 -19.64 1.94 -16.30
CA ALA A 190 -20.41 0.91 -17.03
C ALA A 190 -21.94 1.18 -17.06
N LEU A 191 -22.41 2.16 -16.30
CA LEU A 191 -23.80 2.63 -16.40
C LEU A 191 -23.99 3.44 -17.71
N SER A 192 -25.19 3.38 -18.28
CA SER A 192 -25.56 4.30 -19.36
C SER A 192 -25.56 5.76 -18.88
N GLU A 193 -25.36 6.72 -19.77
CA GLU A 193 -25.40 8.16 -19.45
C GLU A 193 -26.65 8.55 -18.67
N ARG A 194 -27.81 7.98 -19.02
CA ARG A 194 -29.08 8.22 -18.31
C ARG A 194 -29.08 7.65 -16.90
N GLU A 195 -28.51 6.47 -16.69
CA GLU A 195 -28.35 5.87 -15.36
C GLU A 195 -27.38 6.70 -14.51
N GLN A 196 -26.26 7.18 -15.07
CA GLN A 196 -25.31 8.06 -14.38
C GLN A 196 -25.96 9.37 -13.93
N LEU A 197 -26.78 9.99 -14.79
CA LEU A 197 -27.53 11.20 -14.43
C LEU A 197 -28.52 10.94 -13.30
N VAL A 198 -29.24 9.80 -13.33
CA VAL A 198 -30.16 9.42 -12.23
C VAL A 198 -29.38 9.20 -10.93
N VAL A 199 -28.17 8.61 -10.95
CA VAL A 199 -27.32 8.49 -9.76
C VAL A 199 -26.97 9.86 -9.20
N ARG A 200 -26.45 10.77 -10.02
CA ARG A 200 -26.06 12.13 -9.60
C ARG A 200 -27.23 12.89 -8.98
N LEU A 201 -28.35 12.99 -9.70
CA LEU A 201 -29.53 13.73 -9.23
C LEU A 201 -30.13 13.12 -7.95
N THR A 202 -30.10 11.78 -7.81
CA THR A 202 -30.56 11.12 -6.57
C THR A 202 -29.63 11.46 -5.39
N ALA A 203 -28.31 11.50 -5.62
CA ALA A 203 -27.32 11.88 -4.61
C ALA A 203 -27.42 13.36 -4.21
N GLU A 204 -27.69 14.26 -5.16
CA GLU A 204 -27.93 15.69 -4.92
C GLU A 204 -29.24 15.98 -4.16
N GLY A 205 -30.10 14.98 -4.05
CA GLY A 205 -31.28 15.13 -3.21
C GLY A 205 -32.59 15.12 -3.94
N TYR A 206 -32.61 15.09 -5.26
CA TYR A 206 -33.86 15.15 -6.01
C TYR A 206 -34.69 13.87 -5.88
N GLY A 207 -36.01 14.04 -5.79
CA GLY A 207 -36.99 12.95 -5.80
C GLY A 207 -37.30 12.47 -7.22
N GLY A 208 -37.92 11.28 -7.36
CA GLY A 208 -38.21 10.69 -8.66
C GLY A 208 -39.04 11.56 -9.61
N VAL A 209 -39.94 12.40 -9.08
CA VAL A 209 -40.76 13.36 -9.86
C VAL A 209 -39.89 14.50 -10.40
N GLU A 210 -38.99 15.02 -9.57
CA GLU A 210 -38.08 16.12 -9.92
C GLU A 210 -37.04 15.67 -10.95
N ILE A 211 -36.48 14.48 -10.76
CA ILE A 211 -35.57 13.82 -11.73
C ILE A 211 -36.28 13.63 -13.06
N GLY A 212 -37.50 13.13 -13.03
CA GLY A 212 -38.34 12.97 -14.25
C GLY A 212 -38.52 14.28 -15.00
N ARG A 213 -38.79 15.38 -14.27
CA ARG A 213 -38.94 16.72 -14.86
C ARG A 213 -37.62 17.22 -15.48
N GLN A 214 -36.49 17.06 -14.78
CA GLN A 214 -35.18 17.51 -15.28
C GLN A 214 -34.72 16.72 -16.52
N LEU A 215 -35.02 15.42 -16.58
CA LEU A 215 -34.61 14.54 -17.67
C LEU A 215 -35.63 14.41 -18.81
N GLY A 216 -36.80 15.04 -18.68
CA GLY A 216 -37.87 14.96 -19.68
C GLY A 216 -38.50 13.56 -19.78
N ILE A 217 -38.59 12.81 -18.67
CA ILE A 217 -39.11 11.45 -18.62
C ILE A 217 -40.15 11.27 -17.50
N SER A 218 -40.95 10.23 -17.55
CA SER A 218 -41.94 9.94 -16.51
C SER A 218 -41.25 9.46 -15.20
N ARG A 219 -41.90 9.69 -14.04
CA ARG A 219 -41.48 9.10 -12.76
C ARG A 219 -41.29 7.58 -12.88
N LYS A 220 -42.20 6.88 -13.55
CA LYS A 220 -42.12 5.44 -13.76
C LYS A 220 -40.85 5.03 -14.51
N THR A 221 -40.40 5.85 -15.46
CA THR A 221 -39.14 5.65 -16.17
C THR A 221 -37.93 5.85 -15.24
N VAL A 222 -37.98 6.84 -14.34
CA VAL A 222 -36.92 7.03 -13.31
C VAL A 222 -36.85 5.82 -12.37
N ASP A 223 -37.98 5.29 -11.93
CA ASP A 223 -38.03 4.10 -11.08
C ASP A 223 -37.44 2.87 -11.81
N THR A 224 -37.67 2.74 -13.13
CA THR A 224 -37.05 1.70 -13.96
C THR A 224 -35.50 1.86 -14.01
N TYR A 225 -35.00 3.08 -14.16
CA TYR A 225 -33.55 3.33 -14.09
C TYR A 225 -32.98 2.97 -12.73
N LYS A 226 -33.64 3.34 -11.62
CA LYS A 226 -33.22 2.97 -10.27
C LYS A 226 -33.14 1.46 -10.08
N GLN A 227 -34.10 0.69 -10.57
CA GLN A 227 -34.04 -0.78 -10.53
C GLN A 227 -32.86 -1.35 -11.32
N ARG A 228 -32.51 -0.76 -12.48
CA ARG A 228 -31.34 -1.17 -13.26
C ARG A 228 -30.03 -0.83 -12.53
N ILE A 229 -29.96 0.35 -11.93
CA ILE A 229 -28.81 0.80 -11.11
C ILE A 229 -28.63 -0.15 -9.93
N GLU A 230 -29.73 -0.50 -9.24
CA GLU A 230 -29.71 -1.47 -8.13
C GLU A 230 -29.12 -2.81 -8.57
N LYS A 231 -29.56 -3.37 -9.70
CA LYS A 231 -29.02 -4.63 -10.25
C LYS A 231 -27.53 -4.55 -10.61
N LYS A 232 -27.06 -3.38 -11.08
CA LYS A 232 -25.67 -3.20 -11.54
C LYS A 232 -24.71 -2.83 -10.42
N LEU A 233 -25.17 -2.05 -9.43
CA LEU A 233 -24.33 -1.48 -8.37
C LEU A 233 -24.63 -2.03 -6.97
N GLY A 234 -25.75 -2.75 -6.80
CA GLY A 234 -26.20 -3.26 -5.50
C GLY A 234 -26.63 -2.17 -4.51
N ILE A 235 -26.96 -0.95 -4.99
CA ILE A 235 -27.37 0.19 -4.16
C ILE A 235 -28.88 0.38 -4.20
N THR A 236 -29.51 0.41 -3.01
CA THR A 236 -30.99 0.52 -2.86
C THR A 236 -31.39 1.81 -2.16
N HIS A 237 -30.60 2.25 -1.20
CA HIS A 237 -30.91 3.39 -0.35
C HIS A 237 -30.25 4.69 -0.79
N ARG A 238 -30.94 5.82 -0.62
CA ARG A 238 -30.43 7.13 -1.00
C ARG A 238 -29.06 7.45 -0.39
N THR A 239 -28.80 7.02 0.83
CA THR A 239 -27.51 7.19 1.51
C THR A 239 -26.36 6.50 0.76
N GLU A 240 -26.64 5.43 0.04
CA GLU A 240 -25.66 4.71 -0.76
C GLU A 240 -25.33 5.45 -2.06
N TYR A 241 -26.33 6.08 -2.70
CA TYR A 241 -26.12 6.99 -3.83
C TYR A 241 -25.23 8.18 -3.43
N VAL A 242 -25.49 8.80 -2.26
CA VAL A 242 -24.68 9.90 -1.73
C VAL A 242 -23.24 9.42 -1.47
N ARG A 243 -23.06 8.27 -0.81
CA ARG A 243 -21.74 7.68 -0.54
C ARG A 243 -20.97 7.40 -1.83
N LEU A 244 -21.62 6.81 -2.83
CA LEU A 244 -21.03 6.56 -4.14
C LEU A 244 -20.59 7.87 -4.79
N ALA A 245 -21.49 8.85 -4.86
CA ALA A 245 -21.23 10.14 -5.50
C ALA A 245 -20.08 10.91 -4.83
N LEU A 246 -20.00 10.92 -3.49
CA LEU A 246 -18.88 11.51 -2.75
C LEU A 246 -17.56 10.77 -3.00
N SER A 247 -17.59 9.42 -3.07
CA SER A 247 -16.38 8.61 -3.29
C SER A 247 -15.80 8.75 -4.70
N LEU A 248 -16.59 9.25 -5.66
CA LEU A 248 -16.22 9.45 -7.06
C LEU A 248 -16.10 10.93 -7.44
N ASP A 249 -16.19 11.86 -6.47
CA ASP A 249 -16.17 13.33 -6.67
C ASP A 249 -17.24 13.82 -7.66
N LEU A 250 -18.40 13.14 -7.73
CA LEU A 250 -19.51 13.51 -8.62
C LEU A 250 -20.33 14.68 -8.07
N ILE A 251 -20.33 14.88 -6.75
CA ILE A 251 -20.96 15.99 -6.03
C ILE A 251 -19.97 16.56 -5.02
N ARG A 252 -20.01 17.89 -4.81
CA ARG A 252 -19.18 18.56 -3.79
C ARG A 252 -19.89 18.53 -2.43
N LYS A 253 -19.08 18.51 -1.35
CA LYS A 253 -19.59 18.71 0.02
C LYS A 253 -20.13 20.11 0.21
#